data_26afc1da83186ce17684223175d02552
#
_entry.id   26afc1da83186ce17684223175d02552
#
_cell.length_a   1.000
_cell.length_b   1.000
_cell.length_c   1.000
_cell.angle_alpha   90.00
_cell.angle_beta   90.00
_cell.angle_gamma   90.00
#
_symmetry.space_group_name_H-M   'P 1'
#
loop_
_entity.id
_entity.type
_entity.pdbx_description
1 polymer ?
#
loop_
_entity_poly.entity_id
_entity_poly.type
_entity_poly.pdbx_seq_one_letter_code
_entity_poly.pdbx_strand_id
1 'polypeptide(L)'
;MTQFRTVLLTSGLILALCAGAAQAQSTGKPSLTLQMPALPDPVRVVLKPATTALLVLDYVDPICSSQPKCKGAMLPAVTPFMAGVRKAGVIVAYGTRERTMSNWLPEVAPAPGDIKIVNTTQDRFYNTDLDKELKAKGITTIIMVGWKVSGSVAYTSVGATVRDYTVVIPVDTTAASTDYETVIGFYQILNQGNSNLTNEPLKPKSPTLSRTDMITFQ
;
A
#
# COMPACT_ATOMS: atom_id res chain seq x y z
N MET A 1 31.88 -81.27 63.02
CA MET A 1 32.75 -80.17 62.59
C MET A 1 32.17 -79.60 61.28
N THR A 2 31.41 -78.59 61.38
CA THR A 2 30.69 -78.00 60.21
C THR A 2 31.04 -76.50 60.17
N GLN A 3 31.75 -76.14 59.09
CA GLN A 3 32.14 -74.73 58.89
C GLN A 3 31.05 -73.99 58.19
N PHE A 4 30.55 -72.91 58.77
CA PHE A 4 29.66 -71.94 58.09
C PHE A 4 30.50 -70.93 57.32
N ARG A 5 30.26 -70.88 56.00
CA ARG A 5 30.81 -69.82 55.14
C ARG A 5 29.79 -68.69 55.09
N THR A 6 30.19 -67.53 55.61
CA THR A 6 29.41 -66.27 55.49
C THR A 6 29.60 -65.69 54.05
N VAL A 7 28.52 -65.54 53.35
CA VAL A 7 28.50 -64.83 52.02
C VAL A 7 28.10 -63.37 52.30
N LEU A 8 29.01 -62.44 52.08
CA LEU A 8 28.73 -61.01 52.01
C LEU A 8 28.14 -60.64 50.71
N LEU A 9 26.86 -60.22 50.72
CA LEU A 9 26.19 -59.60 49.60
C LEU A 9 26.47 -58.10 49.62
N THR A 10 27.29 -57.59 48.71
CA THR A 10 27.49 -56.17 48.47
C THR A 10 26.41 -55.67 47.53
N SER A 11 25.42 -54.95 48.05
CA SER A 11 24.40 -54.28 47.26
C SER A 11 25.00 -53.00 46.67
N GLY A 12 25.36 -53.04 45.37
CA GLY A 12 25.76 -51.87 44.61
C GLY A 12 24.53 -51.02 44.22
N LEU A 13 24.41 -49.84 44.80
CA LEU A 13 23.39 -48.86 44.45
C LEU A 13 23.81 -48.13 43.19
N ILE A 14 23.19 -48.47 42.05
CA ILE A 14 23.38 -47.76 40.77
C ILE A 14 22.49 -46.53 40.79
N LEU A 15 23.07 -45.35 41.04
CA LEU A 15 22.41 -44.07 40.79
C LEU A 15 22.34 -43.82 39.27
N ALA A 16 21.18 -44.06 38.69
CA ALA A 16 20.90 -43.61 37.30
C ALA A 16 20.69 -42.06 37.35
N LEU A 17 21.68 -41.31 36.90
CA LEU A 17 21.52 -39.90 36.60
C LEU A 17 20.65 -39.77 35.32
N CYS A 18 19.36 -39.52 35.52
CA CYS A 18 18.50 -39.03 34.46
C CYS A 18 18.91 -37.58 34.14
N ALA A 19 19.85 -37.41 33.19
CA ALA A 19 20.07 -36.11 32.57
C ALA A 19 18.85 -35.77 31.72
N GLY A 20 17.88 -35.11 32.31
CA GLY A 20 16.77 -34.52 31.60
C GLY A 20 17.32 -33.44 30.65
N ALA A 21 17.39 -33.75 29.37
CA ALA A 21 17.62 -32.75 28.33
C ALA A 21 16.44 -31.75 28.38
N ALA A 22 16.66 -30.60 29.05
CA ALA A 22 15.75 -29.50 28.94
C ALA A 22 15.74 -29.06 27.46
N GLN A 23 14.74 -29.50 26.73
CA GLN A 23 14.47 -28.95 25.40
C GLN A 23 14.11 -27.49 25.60
N ALA A 24 15.03 -26.61 25.21
CA ALA A 24 14.75 -25.19 25.12
C ALA A 24 13.59 -25.01 24.13
N GLN A 25 12.39 -24.76 24.66
CA GLN A 25 11.26 -24.40 23.84
C GLN A 25 11.62 -23.07 23.17
N SER A 26 11.77 -23.12 21.84
CA SER A 26 11.91 -21.93 21.02
C SER A 26 10.73 -20.99 21.32
N THR A 27 11.02 -19.84 21.93
CA THR A 27 10.03 -18.77 22.18
C THR A 27 9.75 -17.96 20.89
N GLY A 28 10.11 -18.49 19.75
CA GLY A 28 9.80 -17.90 18.45
C GLY A 28 8.28 -17.84 18.24
N LYS A 29 7.76 -16.64 17.94
CA LYS A 29 6.38 -16.50 17.52
C LYS A 29 6.11 -17.46 16.36
N PRO A 30 4.98 -18.17 16.32
CA PRO A 30 4.67 -19.06 15.20
C PRO A 30 4.71 -18.26 13.90
N SER A 31 5.53 -18.69 12.95
CA SER A 31 5.51 -18.11 11.60
C SER A 31 4.39 -18.80 10.82
N LEU A 32 3.49 -17.99 10.25
CA LEU A 32 2.45 -18.45 9.35
C LEU A 32 2.91 -18.22 7.91
N THR A 33 3.04 -19.27 7.14
CA THR A 33 3.25 -19.18 5.69
C THR A 33 1.89 -19.15 5.01
N LEU A 34 1.58 -18.02 4.33
CA LEU A 34 0.36 -17.86 3.56
C LEU A 34 0.70 -17.85 2.07
N GLN A 35 -0.07 -18.59 1.28
CA GLN A 35 -0.05 -18.44 -0.16
C GLN A 35 -1.06 -17.38 -0.57
N MET A 36 -0.56 -16.23 -1.00
CA MET A 36 -1.42 -15.14 -1.48
C MET A 36 -1.87 -15.41 -2.92
N PRO A 37 -3.14 -15.11 -3.27
CA PRO A 37 -3.54 -15.12 -4.67
C PRO A 37 -2.72 -14.07 -5.44
N ALA A 38 -2.41 -14.37 -6.70
CA ALA A 38 -1.76 -13.41 -7.59
C ALA A 38 -2.69 -12.18 -7.78
N LEU A 39 -2.10 -11.01 -7.81
CA LEU A 39 -2.82 -9.80 -8.22
C LEU A 39 -3.15 -9.90 -9.72
N PRO A 40 -4.29 -9.37 -10.16
CA PRO A 40 -4.60 -9.30 -11.58
C PRO A 40 -3.62 -8.35 -12.29
N ASP A 41 -3.40 -8.61 -13.57
CA ASP A 41 -2.56 -7.75 -14.40
C ASP A 41 -3.16 -6.34 -14.55
N PRO A 42 -2.31 -5.28 -14.63
CA PRO A 42 -2.76 -3.94 -14.96
C PRO A 42 -3.44 -3.89 -16.34
N VAL A 43 -4.49 -3.07 -16.46
CA VAL A 43 -5.28 -2.96 -17.69
C VAL A 43 -5.20 -1.57 -18.31
N ARG A 44 -5.41 -1.48 -19.64
CA ARG A 44 -5.49 -0.21 -20.35
C ARG A 44 -6.78 0.51 -20.02
N VAL A 45 -6.70 1.83 -19.85
CA VAL A 45 -7.85 2.70 -19.63
C VAL A 45 -7.76 3.96 -20.50
N VAL A 46 -8.93 4.43 -20.95
CA VAL A 46 -9.08 5.69 -21.67
C VAL A 46 -9.93 6.62 -20.81
N LEU A 47 -9.39 7.77 -20.45
CA LEU A 47 -10.00 8.70 -19.52
C LEU A 47 -10.38 10.00 -20.20
N LYS A 48 -11.50 10.59 -19.74
CA LYS A 48 -11.95 11.93 -20.19
C LYS A 48 -11.32 12.98 -19.27
N PRO A 49 -10.47 13.88 -19.77
CA PRO A 49 -9.82 14.89 -18.94
C PRO A 49 -10.81 15.74 -18.12
N ALA A 50 -11.92 16.14 -18.74
CA ALA A 50 -12.93 16.99 -18.11
C ALA A 50 -13.61 16.39 -16.87
N THR A 51 -13.60 15.06 -16.71
CA THR A 51 -14.22 14.36 -15.58
C THR A 51 -13.22 13.58 -14.74
N THR A 52 -11.92 13.77 -15.01
CA THR A 52 -10.83 13.07 -14.31
C THR A 52 -10.00 14.05 -13.48
N ALA A 53 -9.59 13.63 -12.29
CA ALA A 53 -8.57 14.31 -11.49
C ALA A 53 -7.39 13.37 -11.20
N LEU A 54 -6.18 13.91 -11.09
CA LEU A 54 -5.03 13.23 -10.54
C LEU A 54 -4.88 13.64 -9.06
N LEU A 55 -4.85 12.68 -8.16
CA LEU A 55 -4.59 12.90 -6.73
C LEU A 55 -3.20 12.37 -6.38
N VAL A 56 -2.32 13.29 -5.99
CA VAL A 56 -0.92 13.05 -5.63
C VAL A 56 -0.77 12.99 -4.12
N LEU A 57 -0.34 11.85 -3.59
CA LEU A 57 -0.32 11.57 -2.15
C LEU A 57 1.10 11.38 -1.63
N ASP A 58 1.47 12.17 -0.63
CA ASP A 58 2.68 12.00 0.20
C ASP A 58 4.02 11.81 -0.57
N TYR A 59 4.15 12.34 -1.79
CA TYR A 59 5.43 12.48 -2.49
C TYR A 59 6.25 13.64 -1.90
N VAL A 60 6.55 13.53 -0.62
CA VAL A 60 7.16 14.60 0.18
C VAL A 60 8.42 14.11 0.91
N ASP A 61 9.32 15.05 1.23
CA ASP A 61 10.48 14.79 2.08
C ASP A 61 10.09 14.87 3.57
N PRO A 62 10.56 13.95 4.45
CA PRO A 62 11.39 12.77 4.16
C PRO A 62 10.58 11.49 3.86
N ILE A 63 9.25 11.57 3.77
CA ILE A 63 8.37 10.38 3.69
C ILE A 63 8.73 9.50 2.49
N CYS A 64 8.63 10.04 1.28
CA CYS A 64 8.95 9.32 0.06
C CYS A 64 10.46 9.31 -0.22
N SER A 65 11.14 10.43 -0.01
CA SER A 65 12.55 10.57 -0.35
C SER A 65 13.48 9.62 0.41
N SER A 66 13.09 9.17 1.61
CA SER A 66 13.82 8.17 2.38
C SER A 66 13.63 6.73 1.89
N GLN A 67 12.72 6.50 0.93
CA GLN A 67 12.36 5.15 0.49
C GLN A 67 13.03 4.83 -0.85
N PRO A 68 13.82 3.73 -0.94
CA PRO A 68 14.49 3.35 -2.20
C PRO A 68 13.53 3.18 -3.38
N LYS A 69 12.35 2.56 -3.14
CA LYS A 69 11.33 2.37 -4.18
C LYS A 69 10.75 3.69 -4.70
N CYS A 70 10.62 4.70 -3.83
CA CYS A 70 10.14 6.02 -4.24
C CYS A 70 11.09 6.64 -5.27
N LYS A 71 12.37 6.78 -4.94
CA LYS A 71 13.37 7.39 -5.82
C LYS A 71 13.70 6.52 -7.05
N GLY A 72 13.82 5.21 -6.85
CA GLY A 72 14.31 4.30 -7.88
C GLY A 72 13.27 3.85 -8.90
N ALA A 73 11.99 3.87 -8.54
CA ALA A 73 10.93 3.36 -9.42
C ALA A 73 9.76 4.34 -9.58
N MET A 74 9.21 4.86 -8.48
CA MET A 74 7.97 5.63 -8.53
C MET A 74 8.18 7.02 -9.15
N LEU A 75 9.21 7.79 -8.76
CA LEU A 75 9.49 9.11 -9.34
C LEU A 75 9.80 9.05 -10.84
N PRO A 76 10.65 8.12 -11.34
CA PRO A 76 10.85 7.95 -12.78
C PRO A 76 9.58 7.67 -13.58
N ALA A 77 8.60 6.97 -12.99
CA ALA A 77 7.32 6.68 -13.65
C ALA A 77 6.35 7.86 -13.57
N VAL A 78 6.17 8.46 -12.39
CA VAL A 78 5.17 9.50 -12.17
C VAL A 78 5.53 10.84 -12.80
N THR A 79 6.81 11.20 -12.87
CA THR A 79 7.26 12.51 -13.39
C THR A 79 6.83 12.75 -14.83
N PRO A 80 7.15 11.89 -15.83
CA PRO A 80 6.67 12.06 -17.19
C PRO A 80 5.16 11.90 -17.30
N PHE A 81 4.55 11.03 -16.50
CA PHE A 81 3.11 10.85 -16.46
C PHE A 81 2.39 12.14 -16.04
N MET A 82 2.84 12.83 -15.00
CA MET A 82 2.27 14.11 -14.58
C MET A 82 2.35 15.19 -15.67
N ALA A 83 3.43 15.24 -16.42
CA ALA A 83 3.54 16.15 -17.56
C ALA A 83 2.45 15.88 -18.62
N GLY A 84 2.18 14.59 -18.91
CA GLY A 84 1.10 14.16 -19.78
C GLY A 84 -0.29 14.52 -19.25
N VAL A 85 -0.53 14.28 -17.97
CA VAL A 85 -1.77 14.63 -17.25
C VAL A 85 -2.06 16.14 -17.34
N ARG A 86 -1.06 16.98 -17.06
CA ARG A 86 -1.18 18.44 -17.16
C ARG A 86 -1.43 18.90 -18.60
N LYS A 87 -0.71 18.32 -19.58
CA LYS A 87 -0.93 18.62 -20.99
C LYS A 87 -2.34 18.27 -21.46
N ALA A 88 -2.93 17.22 -20.91
CA ALA A 88 -4.32 16.82 -21.19
C ALA A 88 -5.37 17.72 -20.50
N GLY A 89 -4.98 18.65 -19.63
CA GLY A 89 -5.89 19.52 -18.88
C GLY A 89 -6.60 18.84 -17.72
N VAL A 90 -6.09 17.72 -17.25
CA VAL A 90 -6.62 17.01 -16.08
C VAL A 90 -6.33 17.82 -14.80
N ILE A 91 -7.30 17.97 -13.93
CA ILE A 91 -7.17 18.65 -12.65
C ILE A 91 -6.22 17.86 -11.75
N VAL A 92 -5.31 18.57 -11.06
CA VAL A 92 -4.39 17.96 -10.12
C VAL A 92 -4.70 18.42 -8.70
N ALA A 93 -4.78 17.45 -7.80
CA ALA A 93 -4.96 17.66 -6.37
C ALA A 93 -3.82 16.99 -5.58
N TYR A 94 -3.44 17.60 -4.48
CA TYR A 94 -2.37 17.14 -3.61
C TYR A 94 -2.86 16.89 -2.21
N GLY A 95 -2.50 15.75 -1.63
CA GLY A 95 -2.87 15.40 -0.27
C GLY A 95 -1.68 14.96 0.56
N THR A 96 -1.44 15.64 1.69
CA THR A 96 -0.43 15.25 2.66
C THR A 96 -0.80 15.75 4.06
N ARG A 97 0.07 15.51 5.02
CA ARG A 97 -0.07 16.03 6.37
C ARG A 97 0.40 17.49 6.44
N GLU A 98 -0.18 18.28 7.34
CA GLU A 98 0.14 19.69 7.52
C GLU A 98 1.65 19.96 7.61
N ARG A 99 2.35 19.23 8.47
CA ARG A 99 3.81 19.38 8.67
C ARG A 99 4.69 19.10 7.45
N THR A 100 4.13 18.50 6.39
CA THR A 100 4.85 18.12 5.16
C THR A 100 4.32 18.83 3.92
N MET A 101 3.36 19.73 4.05
CA MET A 101 2.72 20.43 2.92
C MET A 101 3.70 21.28 2.10
N SER A 102 4.77 21.75 2.69
CA SER A 102 5.82 22.52 2.00
C SER A 102 6.95 21.69 1.42
N ASN A 103 6.99 20.38 1.68
CA ASN A 103 8.14 19.50 1.42
C ASN A 103 7.93 18.58 0.20
N TRP A 104 7.15 19.04 -0.79
CA TRP A 104 6.96 18.26 -2.03
C TRP A 104 8.28 18.06 -2.77
N LEU A 105 8.48 16.85 -3.29
CA LEU A 105 9.65 16.57 -4.12
C LEU A 105 9.56 17.39 -5.42
N PRO A 106 10.67 18.00 -5.88
CA PRO A 106 10.66 18.92 -7.02
C PRO A 106 10.04 18.34 -8.29
N GLU A 107 10.22 17.03 -8.53
CA GLU A 107 9.74 16.31 -9.71
C GLU A 107 8.21 16.27 -9.81
N VAL A 108 7.53 16.43 -8.68
CA VAL A 108 6.07 16.32 -8.57
C VAL A 108 5.46 17.50 -7.80
N ALA A 109 6.18 18.61 -7.69
CA ALA A 109 5.74 19.76 -6.91
C ALA A 109 4.41 20.36 -7.45
N PRO A 110 3.54 20.87 -6.55
CA PRO A 110 2.31 21.55 -6.96
C PRO A 110 2.58 22.80 -7.80
N ALA A 111 1.74 22.99 -8.82
CA ALA A 111 1.70 24.22 -9.61
C ALA A 111 0.66 25.21 -9.04
N PRO A 112 0.73 26.50 -9.43
CA PRO A 112 -0.33 27.44 -9.13
C PRO A 112 -1.69 26.93 -9.64
N GLY A 113 -2.72 27.01 -8.79
CA GLY A 113 -4.08 26.55 -9.12
C GLY A 113 -4.37 25.08 -8.79
N ASP A 114 -3.38 24.26 -8.44
CA ASP A 114 -3.63 22.91 -7.96
C ASP A 114 -4.35 22.92 -6.60
N ILE A 115 -5.24 21.95 -6.42
CA ILE A 115 -5.96 21.75 -5.15
C ILE A 115 -4.96 21.20 -4.13
N LYS A 116 -4.99 21.74 -2.91
CA LYS A 116 -4.11 21.30 -1.81
C LYS A 116 -4.93 20.92 -0.60
N ILE A 117 -4.86 19.66 -0.21
CA ILE A 117 -5.57 19.09 0.92
C ILE A 117 -4.60 18.72 2.04
N VAL A 118 -4.90 19.19 3.22
CA VAL A 118 -4.15 18.90 4.44
C VAL A 118 -5.07 18.25 5.46
N ASN A 119 -4.69 17.10 5.96
CA ASN A 119 -5.36 16.49 7.10
C ASN A 119 -4.41 15.59 7.91
N THR A 120 -4.89 15.13 9.05
CA THR A 120 -4.11 14.28 9.97
C THR A 120 -4.28 12.78 9.71
N THR A 121 -5.27 12.38 8.90
CA THR A 121 -5.60 10.97 8.60
C THR A 121 -4.97 10.50 7.30
N GLN A 122 -5.08 9.21 7.04
CA GLN A 122 -4.62 8.62 5.77
C GLN A 122 -5.67 8.75 4.66
N ASP A 123 -6.95 8.88 4.98
CA ASP A 123 -8.00 9.22 4.01
C ASP A 123 -8.05 10.73 3.79
N ARG A 124 -7.75 11.18 2.57
CA ARG A 124 -7.71 12.61 2.22
C ARG A 124 -9.08 13.25 2.08
N PHE A 125 -10.14 12.46 2.07
CA PHE A 125 -11.51 12.95 2.11
C PHE A 125 -12.00 13.25 3.54
N TYR A 126 -11.38 12.66 4.56
CA TYR A 126 -11.84 12.79 5.93
C TYR A 126 -11.62 14.22 6.48
N ASN A 127 -12.71 14.89 6.85
CA ASN A 127 -12.71 16.26 7.37
C ASN A 127 -11.99 17.28 6.45
N THR A 128 -12.18 17.14 5.12
CA THR A 128 -11.65 18.08 4.12
C THR A 128 -12.72 18.43 3.11
N ASP A 129 -12.49 19.51 2.34
CA ASP A 129 -13.38 19.91 1.25
C ASP A 129 -13.10 19.18 -0.08
N LEU A 130 -12.22 18.18 -0.12
CA LEU A 130 -11.80 17.50 -1.36
C LEU A 130 -13.00 16.98 -2.17
N ASP A 131 -13.94 16.30 -1.55
CA ASP A 131 -15.15 15.79 -2.23
C ASP A 131 -15.98 16.89 -2.85
N LYS A 132 -16.22 17.97 -2.09
CA LYS A 132 -16.96 19.13 -2.54
C LYS A 132 -16.27 19.83 -3.72
N GLU A 133 -14.96 20.01 -3.65
CA GLU A 133 -14.18 20.67 -4.71
C GLU A 133 -14.16 19.83 -5.99
N LEU A 134 -13.97 18.52 -5.89
CA LEU A 134 -13.97 17.62 -7.05
C LEU A 134 -15.35 17.52 -7.69
N LYS A 135 -16.42 17.37 -6.90
CA LYS A 135 -17.80 17.31 -7.40
C LYS A 135 -18.24 18.62 -8.06
N ALA A 136 -17.86 19.76 -7.49
CA ALA A 136 -18.14 21.07 -8.10
C ALA A 136 -17.50 21.26 -9.49
N LYS A 137 -16.44 20.50 -9.79
CA LYS A 137 -15.75 20.47 -11.08
C LYS A 137 -16.23 19.31 -11.99
N GLY A 138 -17.26 18.56 -11.60
CA GLY A 138 -17.80 17.44 -12.37
C GLY A 138 -16.89 16.20 -12.42
N ILE A 139 -15.96 16.05 -11.48
CA ILE A 139 -15.04 14.91 -11.44
C ILE A 139 -15.79 13.64 -11.01
N THR A 140 -15.62 12.57 -11.77
CA THR A 140 -16.18 11.24 -11.50
C THR A 140 -15.11 10.15 -11.42
N THR A 141 -13.91 10.44 -11.92
CA THR A 141 -12.78 9.49 -11.93
C THR A 141 -11.55 10.13 -11.28
N ILE A 142 -10.87 9.37 -10.44
CA ILE A 142 -9.64 9.82 -9.77
C ILE A 142 -8.51 8.86 -10.12
N ILE A 143 -7.45 9.38 -10.75
CA ILE A 143 -6.17 8.70 -10.81
C ILE A 143 -5.45 8.94 -9.50
N MET A 144 -4.96 7.90 -8.84
CA MET A 144 -4.34 8.02 -7.53
C MET A 144 -2.90 7.53 -7.55
N VAL A 145 -1.98 8.39 -7.18
CA VAL A 145 -0.54 8.11 -7.15
C VAL A 145 0.05 8.50 -5.79
N GLY A 146 1.11 7.85 -5.35
CA GLY A 146 1.80 8.31 -4.14
C GLY A 146 2.30 7.25 -3.18
N TRP A 147 2.82 7.69 -2.06
CA TRP A 147 3.33 6.87 -0.97
C TRP A 147 2.33 6.86 0.19
N LYS A 148 1.92 5.71 0.71
CA LYS A 148 2.23 4.32 0.28
C LYS A 148 0.94 3.58 -0.05
N VAL A 149 1.05 2.54 -0.88
CA VAL A 149 -0.10 1.76 -1.33
C VAL A 149 -0.91 1.13 -0.18
N SER A 150 -0.26 0.68 0.89
CA SER A 150 -0.92 0.13 2.11
C SER A 150 -1.38 1.20 3.11
N GLY A 151 -1.22 2.46 2.78
CA GLY A 151 -1.54 3.61 3.63
C GLY A 151 -2.44 4.62 2.92
N SER A 152 -1.93 5.85 2.70
CA SER A 152 -2.72 6.95 2.13
C SER A 152 -3.42 6.58 0.83
N VAL A 153 -2.76 5.82 -0.06
CA VAL A 153 -3.36 5.38 -1.32
C VAL A 153 -4.55 4.45 -1.07
N ALA A 154 -4.40 3.39 -0.23
CA ALA A 154 -5.49 2.48 0.08
C ALA A 154 -6.67 3.18 0.76
N TYR A 155 -6.40 3.92 1.83
CA TYR A 155 -7.47 4.57 2.61
C TYR A 155 -8.19 5.65 1.80
N THR A 156 -7.46 6.45 1.00
CA THR A 156 -8.09 7.45 0.13
C THR A 156 -8.83 6.81 -1.03
N SER A 157 -8.39 5.64 -1.55
CA SER A 157 -9.12 4.87 -2.56
C SER A 157 -10.47 4.38 -2.04
N VAL A 158 -10.51 3.84 -0.81
CA VAL A 158 -11.76 3.48 -0.14
C VAL A 158 -12.63 4.73 0.05
N GLY A 159 -12.04 5.81 0.55
CA GLY A 159 -12.72 7.10 0.72
C GLY A 159 -13.34 7.64 -0.58
N ALA A 160 -12.67 7.45 -1.72
CA ALA A 160 -13.16 7.83 -3.04
C ALA A 160 -14.33 6.94 -3.50
N THR A 161 -14.19 5.62 -3.42
CA THR A 161 -15.22 4.69 -3.93
C THR A 161 -16.54 4.76 -3.15
N VAL A 162 -16.49 4.98 -1.83
CA VAL A 162 -17.72 5.19 -1.01
C VAL A 162 -18.39 6.56 -1.29
N ARG A 163 -17.71 7.45 -2.04
CA ARG A 163 -18.25 8.74 -2.54
C ARG A 163 -18.59 8.70 -4.02
N ASP A 164 -18.70 7.51 -4.58
CA ASP A 164 -19.10 7.22 -5.96
C ASP A 164 -18.05 7.53 -7.03
N TYR A 165 -16.77 7.76 -6.67
CA TYR A 165 -15.71 7.90 -7.66
C TYR A 165 -15.25 6.53 -8.19
N THR A 166 -14.97 6.47 -9.50
CA THR A 166 -14.13 5.42 -10.08
C THR A 166 -12.68 5.76 -9.84
N VAL A 167 -11.88 4.79 -9.40
CA VAL A 167 -10.47 5.02 -9.04
C VAL A 167 -9.57 4.26 -10.00
N VAL A 168 -8.53 4.91 -10.51
CA VAL A 168 -7.47 4.29 -11.33
C VAL A 168 -6.14 4.40 -10.60
N ILE A 169 -5.44 3.29 -10.42
CA ILE A 169 -4.16 3.26 -9.71
C ILE A 169 -3.07 2.73 -10.64
N PRO A 170 -2.17 3.59 -11.13
CA PRO A 170 -1.00 3.15 -11.85
C PRO A 170 -0.04 2.46 -10.87
N VAL A 171 0.14 1.15 -11.00
CA VAL A 171 0.91 0.34 -10.05
C VAL A 171 2.40 0.70 -9.98
N ASP A 172 2.92 1.34 -11.03
CA ASP A 172 4.29 1.83 -11.12
C ASP A 172 4.52 3.18 -10.41
N THR A 173 3.46 3.82 -9.91
CA THR A 173 3.52 5.10 -9.19
C THR A 173 3.22 4.98 -7.70
N THR A 174 3.07 3.79 -7.18
CA THR A 174 2.83 3.56 -5.75
C THR A 174 3.46 2.25 -5.30
N ALA A 175 3.96 2.23 -4.09
CA ALA A 175 4.57 1.05 -3.47
C ALA A 175 4.43 1.12 -1.95
N ALA A 176 4.95 0.12 -1.26
CA ALA A 176 5.19 0.14 0.18
C ALA A 176 6.63 -0.28 0.48
N SER A 177 7.06 -0.21 1.73
CA SER A 177 8.44 -0.49 2.14
C SER A 177 8.87 -1.91 1.82
N THR A 178 7.95 -2.89 1.90
CA THR A 178 8.19 -4.28 1.55
C THR A 178 7.30 -4.74 0.39
N ASP A 179 7.67 -5.82 -0.29
CA ASP A 179 6.85 -6.41 -1.34
C ASP A 179 5.55 -6.99 -0.77
N TYR A 180 5.62 -7.60 0.41
CA TYR A 180 4.45 -8.07 1.15
C TYR A 180 3.43 -6.94 1.39
N GLU A 181 3.86 -5.80 1.96
CA GLU A 181 2.97 -4.65 2.15
C GLU A 181 2.41 -4.13 0.82
N THR A 182 3.21 -4.17 -0.25
CA THR A 182 2.79 -3.71 -1.57
C THR A 182 1.66 -4.60 -2.12
N VAL A 183 1.82 -5.92 -2.05
CA VAL A 183 0.81 -6.88 -2.50
C VAL A 183 -0.47 -6.78 -1.66
N ILE A 184 -0.33 -6.72 -0.32
CA ILE A 184 -1.48 -6.56 0.59
C ILE A 184 -2.22 -5.25 0.32
N GLY A 185 -1.49 -4.16 0.07
CA GLY A 185 -2.11 -2.86 -0.24
C GLY A 185 -2.96 -2.91 -1.51
N PHE A 186 -2.45 -3.47 -2.59
CA PHE A 186 -3.24 -3.64 -3.82
C PHE A 186 -4.41 -4.62 -3.65
N TYR A 187 -4.20 -5.73 -2.95
CA TYR A 187 -5.27 -6.67 -2.65
C TYR A 187 -6.40 -6.00 -1.84
N GLN A 188 -6.05 -5.23 -0.80
CA GLN A 188 -7.00 -4.48 0.00
C GLN A 188 -7.79 -3.48 -0.85
N ILE A 189 -7.12 -2.75 -1.75
CA ILE A 189 -7.76 -1.79 -2.65
C ILE A 189 -8.78 -2.48 -3.55
N LEU A 190 -8.43 -3.62 -4.16
CA LEU A 190 -9.32 -4.36 -5.04
C LEU A 190 -10.46 -5.09 -4.31
N ASN A 191 -10.25 -5.43 -3.03
CA ASN A 191 -11.17 -6.25 -2.22
C ASN A 191 -11.95 -5.43 -1.19
N GLN A 192 -12.33 -4.22 -1.50
CA GLN A 192 -13.20 -3.38 -0.68
C GLN A 192 -14.68 -3.53 -1.07
N GLY A 193 -15.59 -2.77 -0.43
CA GLY A 193 -17.04 -2.90 -0.61
C GLY A 193 -17.53 -2.87 -2.07
N ASN A 194 -16.87 -2.07 -2.92
CA ASN A 194 -17.07 -2.07 -4.37
C ASN A 194 -15.90 -2.81 -5.05
N SER A 195 -15.77 -4.09 -4.77
CA SER A 195 -14.63 -4.90 -5.18
C SER A 195 -14.48 -5.01 -6.71
N ASN A 196 -13.22 -5.10 -7.16
CA ASN A 196 -12.86 -5.33 -8.57
C ASN A 196 -11.70 -6.34 -8.66
N LEU A 197 -11.90 -7.54 -8.08
CA LEU A 197 -10.85 -8.57 -7.98
C LEU A 197 -10.37 -9.10 -9.35
N THR A 198 -11.18 -8.98 -10.37
CA THR A 198 -10.82 -9.34 -11.75
C THR A 198 -10.15 -8.20 -12.51
N ASN A 199 -10.03 -7.03 -11.90
CA ASN A 199 -9.52 -5.81 -12.51
C ASN A 199 -10.23 -5.41 -13.81
N GLU A 200 -11.56 -5.44 -13.82
CA GLU A 200 -12.38 -4.95 -14.93
C GLU A 200 -12.06 -3.46 -15.18
N PRO A 201 -11.73 -3.06 -16.43
CA PRO A 201 -11.37 -1.69 -16.75
C PRO A 201 -12.51 -0.70 -16.42
N LEU A 202 -12.20 0.32 -15.64
CA LEU A 202 -13.13 1.40 -15.26
C LEU A 202 -14.49 0.93 -14.71
N LYS A 203 -14.51 -0.21 -14.01
CA LYS A 203 -15.71 -0.64 -13.30
C LYS A 203 -16.23 0.51 -12.44
N PRO A 204 -17.50 0.94 -12.60
CA PRO A 204 -18.05 2.10 -11.91
C PRO A 204 -17.90 2.02 -10.38
N LYS A 205 -17.48 3.12 -9.76
CA LYS A 205 -17.35 3.28 -8.29
C LYS A 205 -16.41 2.24 -7.66
N SER A 206 -15.47 1.73 -8.43
CA SER A 206 -14.53 0.69 -8.02
C SER A 206 -13.10 1.07 -8.41
N PRO A 207 -12.09 0.46 -7.79
CA PRO A 207 -10.70 0.64 -8.18
C PRO A 207 -10.36 -0.20 -9.42
N THR A 208 -9.46 0.32 -10.25
CA THR A 208 -8.84 -0.37 -11.38
C THR A 208 -7.32 -0.20 -11.30
N LEU A 209 -6.56 -1.28 -11.36
CA LEU A 209 -5.11 -1.24 -11.48
C LEU A 209 -4.72 -1.04 -12.94
N SER A 210 -3.85 -0.06 -13.18
CA SER A 210 -3.30 0.26 -14.49
C SER A 210 -1.79 0.50 -14.39
N ARG A 211 -1.18 1.09 -15.42
CA ARG A 211 0.20 1.59 -15.44
C ARG A 211 0.22 2.95 -16.13
N THR A 212 1.25 3.74 -15.85
CA THR A 212 1.36 5.07 -16.50
C THR A 212 1.34 5.01 -18.01
N ASP A 213 1.95 3.98 -18.61
CA ASP A 213 2.01 3.74 -20.06
C ASP A 213 0.72 3.10 -20.65
N MET A 214 -0.23 2.74 -19.79
CA MET A 214 -1.53 2.16 -20.18
C MET A 214 -2.70 3.14 -19.99
N ILE A 215 -2.45 4.35 -19.51
CA ILE A 215 -3.47 5.39 -19.33
C ILE A 215 -3.38 6.40 -20.48
N THR A 216 -4.48 6.61 -21.18
CA THR A 216 -4.60 7.61 -22.25
C THR A 216 -5.76 8.56 -22.00
N PHE A 217 -5.70 9.77 -22.56
CA PHE A 217 -6.71 10.81 -22.42
C PHE A 217 -7.34 11.13 -23.77
N GLN A 218 -8.69 11.16 -23.82
CA GLN A 218 -9.47 11.48 -25.04
C GLN A 218 -10.67 12.37 -24.72
#